data_9344a6fbad8b8dae4cc9726c115feba7
#
_entry.id   9344a6fbad8b8dae4cc9726c115feba7
#
_cell.length_a   1.000
_cell.length_b   1.000
_cell.length_c   1.000
_cell.angle_alpha   90.00
_cell.angle_beta   90.00
_cell.angle_gamma   90.00
#
_symmetry.space_group_name_H-M   'P 1'
#
loop_
_entity.id
_entity.type
_entity.pdbx_description
1 polymer ?
#
loop_
_entity_poly.entity_id
_entity_poly.type
_entity_poly.pdbx_seq_one_letter_code
_entity_poly.pdbx_strand_id
1 'polypeptide(L)'
;DIERQIRDMLLKYISKPNAIILAVTAANTDLANSDGLKLASEVDIDGSRTVGVLTKVDLMDEGTDVVDILAGRVIPLRLGYVPVVNRGQRDIDTKKTVAAALDAEHEFFANHPSYSSKAQFCGTPFLARKLSTILMHHIRNTLPDIKTRIQAQLKKFELELASLGGAMGDANASNAVLTIITDFCNDFRQVIDGN
;
A
#
# COMPACT_ATOMS: atom_id res chain seq x y z
N ASP A 1 9.36 -10.87 -21.52
CA ASP A 1 8.49 -11.85 -20.89
C ASP A 1 7.46 -11.13 -20.01
N ILE A 2 6.17 -11.35 -20.28
CA ILE A 2 5.03 -10.67 -19.62
C ILE A 2 5.00 -11.00 -18.13
N GLU A 3 5.26 -12.25 -17.76
CA GLU A 3 5.27 -12.69 -16.36
C GLU A 3 6.27 -11.87 -15.52
N ARG A 4 7.48 -11.71 -16.02
CA ARG A 4 8.52 -10.91 -15.36
C ARG A 4 8.10 -9.45 -15.23
N GLN A 5 7.49 -8.88 -16.27
CA GLN A 5 7.03 -7.49 -16.24
C GLN A 5 5.92 -7.27 -15.19
N ILE A 6 4.97 -8.22 -15.09
CA ILE A 6 3.91 -8.18 -14.07
C ILE A 6 4.53 -8.28 -12.67
N ARG A 7 5.46 -9.21 -12.46
CA ARG A 7 6.15 -9.38 -11.19
C ARG A 7 6.92 -8.12 -10.78
N ASP A 8 7.71 -7.55 -11.69
CA ASP A 8 8.49 -6.33 -11.43
C ASP A 8 7.56 -5.14 -11.10
N MET A 9 6.43 -5.04 -11.80
CA MET A 9 5.41 -4.03 -11.53
C MET A 9 4.81 -4.21 -10.13
N LEU A 10 4.43 -5.42 -9.74
CA LEU A 10 3.88 -5.71 -8.40
C LEU A 10 4.90 -5.38 -7.32
N LEU A 11 6.15 -5.84 -7.45
CA LEU A 11 7.22 -5.58 -6.50
C LEU A 11 7.48 -4.08 -6.31
N LYS A 12 7.39 -3.28 -7.36
CA LYS A 12 7.52 -1.81 -7.28
C LYS A 12 6.55 -1.16 -6.29
N TYR A 13 5.34 -1.72 -6.15
CA TYR A 13 4.32 -1.20 -5.24
C TYR A 13 4.41 -1.84 -3.85
N ILE A 14 4.51 -3.16 -3.77
CA ILE A 14 4.46 -3.89 -2.50
C ILE A 14 5.75 -3.79 -1.68
N SER A 15 6.89 -3.44 -2.30
CA SER A 15 8.16 -3.21 -1.58
C SER A 15 8.14 -1.92 -0.74
N LYS A 16 7.20 -1.03 -0.96
CA LYS A 16 7.10 0.21 -0.17
C LYS A 16 6.67 -0.13 1.26
N PRO A 17 7.40 0.31 2.29
CA PRO A 17 7.11 -0.05 3.68
C PRO A 17 5.76 0.48 4.18
N ASN A 18 5.24 1.52 3.55
CA ASN A 18 3.94 2.12 3.85
C ASN A 18 2.78 1.56 3.00
N ALA A 19 2.99 0.45 2.27
CA ALA A 19 1.94 -0.21 1.51
C ALA A 19 1.38 -1.39 2.30
N ILE A 20 0.05 -1.50 2.39
CA ILE A 20 -0.65 -2.69 2.88
C ILE A 20 -0.86 -3.63 1.70
N ILE A 21 -0.59 -4.90 1.89
CA ILE A 21 -0.69 -5.94 0.87
C ILE A 21 -1.98 -6.73 1.10
N LEU A 22 -2.79 -6.85 0.06
CA LEU A 22 -3.97 -7.71 0.03
C LEU A 22 -3.67 -8.93 -0.84
N ALA A 23 -3.35 -10.07 -0.20
CA ALA A 23 -3.06 -11.32 -0.89
C ALA A 23 -4.37 -12.10 -1.11
N VAL A 24 -4.87 -12.07 -2.35
CA VAL A 24 -6.13 -12.73 -2.72
C VAL A 24 -5.84 -14.10 -3.33
N THR A 25 -6.37 -15.14 -2.73
CA THR A 25 -6.17 -16.54 -3.14
C THR A 25 -7.50 -17.29 -3.16
N ALA A 26 -7.67 -18.20 -4.12
CA ALA A 26 -8.83 -19.07 -4.13
C ALA A 26 -8.67 -20.16 -3.07
N ALA A 27 -9.70 -20.40 -2.26
CA ALA A 27 -9.66 -21.37 -1.15
C ALA A 27 -9.60 -22.83 -1.61
N ASN A 28 -10.10 -23.11 -2.83
CA ASN A 28 -10.10 -24.43 -3.44
C ASN A 28 -8.77 -24.80 -4.11
N THR A 29 -7.71 -24.02 -3.88
CA THR A 29 -6.35 -24.30 -4.36
C THR A 29 -5.38 -24.41 -3.18
N ASP A 30 -4.28 -25.12 -3.37
CA ASP A 30 -3.24 -25.21 -2.33
C ASP A 30 -2.64 -23.81 -2.06
N LEU A 31 -2.76 -23.37 -0.82
CA LEU A 31 -2.28 -22.08 -0.36
C LEU A 31 -0.76 -21.91 -0.53
N ALA A 32 -0.01 -23.01 -0.42
CA ALA A 32 1.44 -23.02 -0.61
C ALA A 32 1.83 -22.64 -2.06
N ASN A 33 0.92 -22.81 -3.00
CA ASN A 33 1.11 -22.46 -4.41
C ASN A 33 0.59 -21.07 -4.77
N SER A 34 0.07 -20.31 -3.79
CA SER A 34 -0.40 -18.93 -4.03
C SER A 34 0.73 -18.00 -4.40
N ASP A 35 0.76 -17.54 -5.65
CA ASP A 35 1.75 -16.55 -6.11
C ASP A 35 1.64 -15.21 -5.36
N GLY A 36 0.42 -14.82 -4.99
CA GLY A 36 0.18 -13.61 -4.19
C GLY A 36 0.81 -13.68 -2.80
N LEU A 37 0.72 -14.82 -2.11
CA LEU A 37 1.33 -15.04 -0.81
C LEU A 37 2.86 -15.19 -0.92
N LYS A 38 3.37 -15.85 -1.96
CA LYS A 38 4.80 -15.95 -2.23
C LYS A 38 5.42 -14.57 -2.43
N LEU A 39 4.84 -13.75 -3.31
CA LEU A 39 5.30 -12.38 -3.53
C LEU A 39 5.20 -11.51 -2.27
N ALA A 40 4.14 -11.66 -1.50
CA ALA A 40 3.99 -10.93 -0.24
C ALA A 40 5.09 -11.32 0.77
N SER A 41 5.41 -12.61 0.91
CA SER A 41 6.44 -13.10 1.83
C SER A 41 7.86 -12.64 1.49
N GLU A 42 8.15 -12.32 0.23
CA GLU A 42 9.44 -11.76 -0.18
C GLU A 42 9.71 -10.36 0.38
N VAL A 43 8.65 -9.56 0.56
CA VAL A 43 8.74 -8.15 0.97
C VAL A 43 8.16 -7.88 2.35
N ASP A 44 7.47 -8.85 2.94
CA ASP A 44 6.83 -8.80 4.26
C ASP A 44 6.96 -10.15 4.97
N ILE A 45 8.17 -10.52 5.32
CA ILE A 45 8.54 -11.83 5.90
C ILE A 45 7.69 -12.14 7.14
N ASP A 46 7.44 -11.14 7.99
CA ASP A 46 6.67 -11.29 9.23
C ASP A 46 5.14 -11.25 9.01
N GLY A 47 4.66 -11.03 7.78
CA GLY A 47 3.25 -10.85 7.50
C GLY A 47 2.59 -9.69 8.27
N SER A 48 3.36 -8.65 8.60
CA SER A 48 2.93 -7.55 9.47
C SER A 48 2.01 -6.54 8.78
N ARG A 49 2.06 -6.48 7.44
CA ARG A 49 1.27 -5.59 6.59
C ARG A 49 0.52 -6.33 5.49
N THR A 50 0.46 -7.65 5.56
CA THR A 50 -0.25 -8.52 4.61
C THR A 50 -1.55 -9.03 5.20
N VAL A 51 -2.65 -8.85 4.47
CA VAL A 51 -3.97 -9.43 4.76
C VAL A 51 -4.25 -10.51 3.73
N GLY A 52 -4.55 -11.71 4.16
CA GLY A 52 -4.99 -12.80 3.29
C GLY A 52 -6.50 -12.71 3.03
N VAL A 53 -6.91 -12.90 1.78
CA VAL A 53 -8.31 -13.02 1.39
C VAL A 53 -8.52 -14.35 0.68
N LEU A 54 -9.40 -15.15 1.22
CA LEU A 54 -9.74 -16.47 0.67
C LEU A 54 -11.06 -16.35 -0.08
N THR A 55 -11.00 -16.44 -1.41
CA THR A 55 -12.19 -16.42 -2.26
C THR A 55 -12.67 -17.84 -2.58
N LYS A 56 -13.86 -17.98 -3.14
CA LYS A 56 -14.43 -19.25 -3.58
C LYS A 56 -14.54 -20.31 -2.47
N VAL A 57 -14.78 -19.88 -1.25
CA VAL A 57 -14.95 -20.79 -0.10
C VAL A 57 -16.19 -21.68 -0.25
N ASP A 58 -17.17 -21.20 -1.03
CA ASP A 58 -18.39 -21.91 -1.42
C ASP A 58 -18.16 -23.05 -2.42
N LEU A 59 -16.96 -23.12 -3.03
CA LEU A 59 -16.60 -24.16 -4.00
C LEU A 59 -15.66 -25.22 -3.41
N MET A 60 -15.50 -25.26 -2.09
CA MET A 60 -14.74 -26.32 -1.42
C MET A 60 -15.57 -27.59 -1.32
N ASP A 61 -14.88 -28.74 -1.35
CA ASP A 61 -15.52 -30.05 -1.21
C ASP A 61 -16.15 -30.20 0.18
N GLU A 62 -17.23 -31.00 0.24
CA GLU A 62 -17.87 -31.36 1.51
C GLU A 62 -16.86 -31.98 2.49
N GLY A 63 -16.81 -31.48 3.72
CA GLY A 63 -15.87 -31.95 4.74
C GLY A 63 -14.51 -31.26 4.72
N THR A 64 -14.26 -30.35 3.76
CA THR A 64 -13.09 -29.47 3.77
C THR A 64 -13.49 -28.06 4.20
N ASP A 65 -12.61 -27.39 4.92
CA ASP A 65 -12.81 -26.00 5.34
C ASP A 65 -11.48 -25.24 5.42
N VAL A 66 -11.59 -23.92 5.56
CA VAL A 66 -10.42 -23.04 5.68
C VAL A 66 -10.11 -22.65 7.13
N VAL A 67 -10.67 -23.34 8.11
CA VAL A 67 -10.53 -22.97 9.53
C VAL A 67 -9.09 -22.96 9.97
N ASP A 68 -8.27 -23.90 9.55
CA ASP A 68 -6.84 -23.95 9.87
C ASP A 68 -6.06 -22.81 9.23
N ILE A 69 -6.44 -22.40 8.02
CA ILE A 69 -5.86 -21.23 7.34
C ILE A 69 -6.26 -19.95 8.08
N LEU A 70 -7.54 -19.83 8.45
CA LEU A 70 -8.05 -18.67 9.21
C LEU A 70 -7.40 -18.56 10.59
N ALA A 71 -7.04 -19.69 11.18
CA ALA A 71 -6.30 -19.75 12.44
C ALA A 71 -4.79 -19.45 12.29
N GLY A 72 -4.31 -19.24 11.06
CA GLY A 72 -2.88 -18.97 10.80
C GLY A 72 -1.96 -20.19 10.96
N ARG A 73 -2.51 -21.41 10.91
CA ARG A 73 -1.73 -22.65 11.12
C ARG A 73 -0.95 -23.09 9.89
N VAL A 74 -1.34 -22.66 8.70
CA VAL A 74 -0.71 -23.04 7.43
C VAL A 74 0.35 -22.00 7.04
N ILE A 75 -0.05 -20.75 6.85
CA ILE A 75 0.86 -19.62 6.62
C ILE A 75 0.44 -18.51 7.57
N PRO A 76 1.23 -18.19 8.61
CA PRO A 76 0.87 -17.18 9.58
C PRO A 76 0.95 -15.78 9.00
N LEU A 77 -0.12 -14.98 9.14
CA LEU A 77 -0.14 -13.55 8.85
C LEU A 77 -0.58 -12.80 10.11
N ARG A 78 0.12 -11.74 10.49
CA ARG A 78 -0.26 -10.94 11.68
C ARG A 78 -1.62 -10.27 11.53
N LEU A 79 -1.97 -9.87 10.31
CA LEU A 79 -3.27 -9.28 10.01
C LEU A 79 -4.33 -10.36 9.70
N GLY A 80 -3.92 -11.63 9.63
CA GLY A 80 -4.80 -12.79 9.45
C GLY A 80 -5.47 -12.87 8.08
N TYR A 81 -6.45 -13.76 8.00
CA TYR A 81 -7.20 -14.06 6.79
C TYR A 81 -8.66 -13.67 6.92
N VAL A 82 -9.33 -13.41 5.78
CA VAL A 82 -10.78 -13.18 5.71
C VAL A 82 -11.33 -14.02 4.56
N PRO A 83 -12.26 -14.95 4.83
CA PRO A 83 -12.94 -15.72 3.80
C PRO A 83 -14.07 -14.88 3.20
N VAL A 84 -14.24 -14.95 1.88
CA VAL A 84 -15.29 -14.23 1.14
C VAL A 84 -15.91 -15.12 0.06
N VAL A 85 -17.17 -14.85 -0.25
CA VAL A 85 -17.90 -15.49 -1.34
C VAL A 85 -18.35 -14.41 -2.33
N ASN A 86 -17.76 -14.44 -3.52
CA ASN A 86 -18.07 -13.49 -4.56
C ASN A 86 -19.06 -14.09 -5.58
N ARG A 87 -19.67 -13.23 -6.42
CA ARG A 87 -20.51 -13.66 -7.53
C ARG A 87 -19.72 -14.56 -8.49
N GLY A 88 -20.29 -15.72 -8.82
CA GLY A 88 -19.79 -16.58 -9.88
C GLY A 88 -20.16 -16.06 -11.27
N GLN A 89 -19.66 -16.69 -12.34
CA GLN A 89 -19.98 -16.31 -13.72
C GLN A 89 -21.49 -16.33 -13.97
N ARG A 90 -22.18 -17.36 -13.48
CA ARG A 90 -23.65 -17.49 -13.61
C ARG A 90 -24.41 -16.32 -12.96
N ASP A 91 -23.94 -15.85 -11.78
CA ASP A 91 -24.56 -14.70 -11.10
C ASP A 91 -24.37 -13.41 -11.91
N ILE A 92 -23.24 -13.27 -12.58
CA ILE A 92 -22.95 -12.14 -13.48
C ILE A 92 -23.85 -12.20 -14.71
N ASP A 93 -23.95 -13.35 -15.35
CA ASP A 93 -24.77 -13.58 -16.54
C ASP A 93 -26.27 -13.34 -16.24
N THR A 94 -26.74 -13.73 -15.06
CA THR A 94 -28.11 -13.48 -14.59
C THR A 94 -28.31 -12.08 -13.99
N LYS A 95 -27.29 -11.21 -14.04
CA LYS A 95 -27.34 -9.83 -13.53
C LYS A 95 -27.72 -9.73 -12.04
N LYS A 96 -27.32 -10.71 -11.23
CA LYS A 96 -27.50 -10.68 -9.77
C LYS A 96 -26.87 -9.40 -9.21
N THR A 97 -27.63 -8.63 -8.45
CA THR A 97 -27.16 -7.36 -7.86
C THR A 97 -26.08 -7.61 -6.80
N VAL A 98 -25.27 -6.60 -6.54
CA VAL A 98 -24.26 -6.68 -5.46
C VAL A 98 -24.93 -6.88 -4.10
N ALA A 99 -26.05 -6.20 -3.82
CA ALA A 99 -26.79 -6.37 -2.57
C ALA A 99 -27.26 -7.81 -2.39
N ALA A 100 -27.89 -8.40 -3.39
CA ALA A 100 -28.34 -9.81 -3.34
C ALA A 100 -27.16 -10.80 -3.23
N ALA A 101 -25.98 -10.43 -3.72
CA ALA A 101 -24.78 -11.26 -3.55
C ALA A 101 -24.23 -11.19 -2.12
N LEU A 102 -24.26 -10.00 -1.48
CA LEU A 102 -23.86 -9.83 -0.09
C LEU A 102 -24.82 -10.56 0.89
N ASP A 103 -26.12 -10.53 0.60
CA ASP A 103 -27.11 -11.28 1.38
C ASP A 103 -26.85 -12.79 1.27
N ALA A 104 -26.59 -13.30 0.06
CA ALA A 104 -26.25 -14.71 -0.16
C ALA A 104 -24.92 -15.10 0.50
N GLU A 105 -23.90 -14.25 0.47
CA GLU A 105 -22.64 -14.45 1.19
C GLU A 105 -22.87 -14.56 2.70
N HIS A 106 -23.67 -13.65 3.26
CA HIS A 106 -24.01 -13.67 4.68
C HIS A 106 -24.74 -14.97 5.07
N GLU A 107 -25.73 -15.36 4.27
CA GLU A 107 -26.51 -16.59 4.50
C GLU A 107 -25.61 -17.83 4.42
N PHE A 108 -24.68 -17.88 3.47
CA PHE A 108 -23.70 -18.96 3.36
C PHE A 108 -22.90 -19.11 4.64
N PHE A 109 -22.27 -18.04 5.15
CA PHE A 109 -21.46 -18.12 6.36
C PHE A 109 -22.28 -18.37 7.64
N ALA A 110 -23.51 -17.88 7.71
CA ALA A 110 -24.39 -18.09 8.85
C ALA A 110 -24.86 -19.54 8.99
N ASN A 111 -25.09 -20.21 7.86
CA ASN A 111 -25.64 -21.58 7.82
C ASN A 111 -24.57 -22.68 7.71
N HIS A 112 -23.32 -22.32 7.36
CA HIS A 112 -22.27 -23.31 7.16
C HIS A 112 -21.75 -23.86 8.50
N PRO A 113 -21.67 -25.20 8.70
CA PRO A 113 -21.30 -25.82 9.98
C PRO A 113 -19.95 -25.32 10.54
N SER A 114 -18.94 -25.17 9.68
CA SER A 114 -17.58 -24.77 10.08
C SER A 114 -17.43 -23.27 10.32
N TYR A 115 -18.32 -22.42 9.78
CA TYR A 115 -18.17 -20.97 9.82
C TYR A 115 -19.22 -20.24 10.66
N SER A 116 -20.36 -20.86 10.96
CA SER A 116 -21.49 -20.21 11.65
C SER A 116 -21.10 -19.55 12.96
N SER A 117 -20.23 -20.18 13.76
CA SER A 117 -19.76 -19.63 15.04
C SER A 117 -18.88 -18.38 14.88
N LYS A 118 -18.32 -18.15 13.68
CA LYS A 118 -17.43 -17.04 13.35
C LYS A 118 -17.94 -16.21 12.18
N ALA A 119 -19.19 -16.36 11.78
CA ALA A 119 -19.77 -15.68 10.62
C ALA A 119 -19.60 -14.15 10.65
N GLN A 120 -19.59 -13.55 11.84
CA GLN A 120 -19.33 -12.12 12.02
C GLN A 120 -17.93 -11.65 11.57
N PHE A 121 -16.98 -12.58 11.45
CA PHE A 121 -15.60 -12.33 10.97
C PHE A 121 -15.38 -12.77 9.54
N CYS A 122 -16.44 -13.09 8.82
CA CYS A 122 -16.43 -13.56 7.45
C CYS A 122 -17.14 -12.57 6.53
N GLY A 123 -16.87 -12.70 5.23
CA GLY A 123 -17.56 -11.97 4.19
C GLY A 123 -16.96 -10.60 3.85
N THR A 124 -17.38 -10.12 2.71
CA THR A 124 -16.93 -8.85 2.11
C THR A 124 -17.20 -7.63 3.01
N PRO A 125 -18.35 -7.50 3.71
CA PRO A 125 -18.58 -6.38 4.63
C PRO A 125 -17.62 -6.36 5.82
N PHE A 126 -17.26 -7.52 6.36
CA PHE A 126 -16.25 -7.61 7.41
C PHE A 126 -14.87 -7.24 6.87
N LEU A 127 -14.49 -7.76 5.70
CA LEU A 127 -13.24 -7.41 5.03
C LEU A 127 -13.09 -5.90 4.88
N ALA A 128 -14.13 -5.21 4.39
CA ALA A 128 -14.12 -3.76 4.19
C ALA A 128 -13.87 -2.99 5.50
N ARG A 129 -14.57 -3.37 6.58
CA ARG A 129 -14.36 -2.76 7.91
C ARG A 129 -12.96 -3.02 8.46
N LYS A 130 -12.48 -4.27 8.32
CA LYS A 130 -11.14 -4.68 8.76
C LYS A 130 -10.06 -3.89 8.02
N LEU A 131 -10.16 -3.79 6.69
CA LEU A 131 -9.21 -3.01 5.87
C LEU A 131 -9.20 -1.54 6.25
N SER A 132 -10.37 -0.93 6.47
CA SER A 132 -10.46 0.46 6.94
C SER A 132 -9.76 0.66 8.28
N THR A 133 -9.95 -0.26 9.22
CA THR A 133 -9.30 -0.21 10.54
C THR A 133 -7.78 -0.36 10.44
N ILE A 134 -7.31 -1.33 9.64
CA ILE A 134 -5.89 -1.56 9.39
C ILE A 134 -5.27 -0.33 8.74
N LEU A 135 -5.90 0.22 7.71
CA LEU A 135 -5.42 1.41 7.00
C LEU A 135 -5.31 2.62 7.94
N MET A 136 -6.34 2.86 8.75
CA MET A 136 -6.30 3.97 9.72
C MET A 136 -5.18 3.80 10.75
N HIS A 137 -4.98 2.58 11.25
CA HIS A 137 -3.88 2.29 12.16
C HIS A 137 -2.52 2.48 11.49
N HIS A 138 -2.37 1.98 10.28
CA HIS A 138 -1.15 2.12 9.49
C HIS A 138 -0.80 3.58 9.20
N ILE A 139 -1.78 4.39 8.78
CA ILE A 139 -1.60 5.83 8.56
C ILE A 139 -1.15 6.52 9.85
N ARG A 140 -1.80 6.24 10.99
CA ARG A 140 -1.42 6.86 12.27
C ARG A 140 0.00 6.53 12.69
N ASN A 141 0.46 5.33 12.41
CA ASN A 141 1.81 4.89 12.77
C ASN A 141 2.88 5.43 11.81
N THR A 142 2.57 5.60 10.53
CA THR A 142 3.54 6.05 9.53
C THR A 142 3.60 7.57 9.35
N LEU A 143 2.52 8.28 9.68
CA LEU A 143 2.43 9.73 9.50
C LEU A 143 3.52 10.52 10.26
N PRO A 144 3.88 10.20 11.53
CA PRO A 144 4.95 10.89 12.24
C PRO A 144 6.29 10.80 11.52
N ASP A 145 6.66 9.62 11.00
CA ASP A 145 7.91 9.41 10.28
C ASP A 145 7.96 10.20 8.98
N ILE A 146 6.84 10.22 8.25
CA ILE A 146 6.71 11.02 7.02
C ILE A 146 6.89 12.50 7.34
N LYS A 147 6.23 13.00 8.40
CA LYS A 147 6.37 14.39 8.85
C LYS A 147 7.83 14.73 9.18
N THR A 148 8.50 13.87 9.94
CA THR A 148 9.91 14.06 10.32
C THR A 148 10.82 14.11 9.10
N ARG A 149 10.61 13.22 8.12
CA ARG A 149 11.38 13.22 6.87
C ARG A 149 11.16 14.50 6.06
N ILE A 150 9.91 14.96 5.93
CA ILE A 150 9.59 16.20 5.23
C ILE A 150 10.25 17.40 5.91
N GLN A 151 10.17 17.49 7.25
CA GLN A 151 10.81 18.55 8.01
C GLN A 151 12.34 18.56 7.86
N ALA A 152 12.97 17.39 7.86
CA ALA A 152 14.41 17.26 7.65
C ALA A 152 14.81 17.70 6.23
N GLN A 153 14.04 17.33 5.22
CA GLN A 153 14.28 17.78 3.83
C GLN A 153 14.08 19.28 3.67
N LEU A 154 13.01 19.83 4.26
CA LEU A 154 12.74 21.27 4.25
C LEU A 154 13.93 22.04 4.83
N LYS A 155 14.37 21.65 6.04
CA LYS A 155 15.53 22.28 6.68
C LYS A 155 16.81 22.19 5.83
N LYS A 156 17.03 21.04 5.17
CA LYS A 156 18.16 20.87 4.25
C LYS A 156 18.09 21.89 3.10
N PHE A 157 16.92 21.99 2.44
CA PHE A 157 16.75 22.91 1.33
C PHE A 157 16.80 24.39 1.76
N GLU A 158 16.30 24.71 2.95
CA GLU A 158 16.43 26.08 3.53
C GLU A 158 17.91 26.46 3.74
N LEU A 159 18.72 25.53 4.25
CA LEU A 159 20.15 25.75 4.42
C LEU A 159 20.87 25.88 3.07
N GLU A 160 20.51 25.04 2.10
CA GLU A 160 21.05 25.13 0.75
C GLU A 160 20.68 26.45 0.07
N LEU A 161 19.43 26.90 0.19
CA LEU A 161 18.98 28.18 -0.30
C LEU A 161 19.72 29.36 0.37
N ALA A 162 19.92 29.28 1.69
CA ALA A 162 20.68 30.28 2.43
C ALA A 162 22.14 30.34 1.97
N SER A 163 22.76 29.17 1.65
CA SER A 163 24.13 29.11 1.12
C SER A 163 24.28 29.72 -0.27
N LEU A 164 23.19 29.74 -1.06
CA LEU A 164 23.14 30.36 -2.39
C LEU A 164 22.81 31.89 -2.35
N GLY A 165 22.79 32.50 -1.17
CA GLY A 165 22.57 33.94 -1.01
C GLY A 165 21.14 34.34 -0.64
N GLY A 166 20.29 33.35 -0.28
CA GLY A 166 18.89 33.61 0.11
C GLY A 166 17.99 34.02 -1.06
N ALA A 167 16.68 34.10 -0.80
CA ALA A 167 15.76 34.72 -1.75
C ALA A 167 16.06 36.24 -1.77
N MET A 168 16.70 36.70 -2.81
CA MET A 168 16.84 38.13 -3.02
C MET A 168 15.44 38.75 -3.21
N GLY A 169 14.94 39.45 -2.21
CA GLY A 169 13.77 40.32 -2.42
C GLY A 169 14.06 41.29 -3.57
N ASP A 170 13.06 41.61 -4.38
CA ASP A 170 13.21 42.44 -5.59
C ASP A 170 14.05 43.70 -5.42
N ALA A 171 14.04 44.33 -4.22
CA ALA A 171 14.86 45.48 -3.89
C ALA A 171 16.36 45.13 -3.72
N ASN A 172 16.70 43.95 -3.22
CA ASN A 172 18.08 43.51 -3.10
C ASN A 172 18.65 42.93 -4.42
N ALA A 173 17.82 42.41 -5.29
CA ALA A 173 18.25 41.88 -6.58
C ALA A 173 18.82 42.97 -7.49
N SER A 174 18.16 44.13 -7.52
CA SER A 174 18.65 45.31 -8.28
C SER A 174 19.99 45.84 -7.74
N ASN A 175 20.15 45.90 -6.41
CA ASN A 175 21.40 46.33 -5.80
C ASN A 175 22.52 45.30 -6.02
N ALA A 176 22.22 44.00 -5.95
CA ALA A 176 23.22 42.98 -6.22
C ALA A 176 23.68 42.93 -7.67
N VAL A 177 22.79 43.14 -8.63
CA VAL A 177 23.17 43.29 -10.05
C VAL A 177 24.05 44.51 -10.26
N LEU A 178 23.73 45.65 -9.64
CA LEU A 178 24.53 46.88 -9.69
C LEU A 178 25.92 46.66 -9.08
N THR A 179 26.03 45.94 -7.95
CA THR A 179 27.31 45.60 -7.32
C THR A 179 28.13 44.69 -8.23
N ILE A 180 27.56 43.62 -8.81
CA ILE A 180 28.25 42.73 -9.73
C ILE A 180 28.77 43.48 -10.97
N ILE A 181 27.96 44.39 -11.54
CA ILE A 181 28.38 45.20 -12.68
C ILE A 181 29.51 46.12 -12.29
N THR A 182 29.42 46.79 -11.11
CA THR A 182 30.46 47.70 -10.61
C THR A 182 31.77 46.96 -10.37
N ASP A 183 31.73 45.81 -9.71
CA ASP A 183 32.90 44.98 -9.43
C ASP A 183 33.54 44.50 -10.75
N PHE A 184 32.73 44.01 -11.68
CA PHE A 184 33.21 43.61 -13.01
C PHE A 184 33.87 44.79 -13.73
N CYS A 185 33.29 45.97 -13.74
CA CYS A 185 33.87 47.15 -14.36
C CYS A 185 35.19 47.59 -13.69
N ASN A 186 35.30 47.46 -12.39
CA ASN A 186 36.54 47.78 -11.66
C ASN A 186 37.62 46.75 -11.95
N ASP A 187 37.34 45.48 -11.92
CA ASP A 187 38.25 44.39 -12.25
C ASP A 187 38.73 44.51 -13.72
N PHE A 188 37.82 44.80 -14.63
CA PHE A 188 38.14 45.00 -16.04
C PHE A 188 39.07 46.21 -16.25
N ARG A 189 38.83 47.32 -15.56
CA ARG A 189 39.75 48.48 -15.61
C ARG A 189 41.12 48.15 -15.05
N GLN A 190 41.20 47.46 -13.90
CA GLN A 190 42.49 47.06 -13.34
C GLN A 190 43.32 46.19 -14.33
N VAL A 191 42.65 45.28 -15.03
CA VAL A 191 43.32 44.43 -16.03
C VAL A 191 43.81 45.22 -17.25
N ILE A 192 43.06 46.25 -17.70
CA ILE A 192 43.44 47.05 -18.86
C ILE A 192 44.47 48.14 -18.51
N ASP A 193 44.27 48.82 -17.37
CA ASP A 193 45.13 49.93 -16.96
C ASP A 193 46.44 49.45 -16.29
N GLY A 194 46.57 48.16 -16.00
CA GLY A 194 47.80 47.54 -15.50
C GLY A 194 48.16 47.94 -14.06
N ASN A 195 47.13 48.19 -13.21
CA ASN A 195 47.31 48.50 -11.78
C ASN A 195 47.07 47.25 -10.93
#